data_893629b5ba8fc3675445b04edbe8537d
#
_entry.id   893629b5ba8fc3675445b04edbe8537d
#
_cell.length_a   1.000
_cell.length_b   1.000
_cell.length_c   1.000
_cell.angle_alpha   90.00
_cell.angle_beta   90.00
_cell.angle_gamma   90.00
#
_symmetry.space_group_name_H-M   'P 1'
#
loop_
_entity.id
_entity.type
_entity.pdbx_description
1 polymer ?
#
loop_
_entity_poly.entity_id
_entity_poly.type
_entity_poly.pdbx_seq_one_letter_code
_entity_poly.pdbx_strand_id
1 'polypeptide(L)' 'MYYKSCIGERIVLKWTDSLDIAIELMDNYPDIDPRYIRYTDLHSWICELDEFSDDPEKSNEKILEAIQMAWIEEKQ' A
#
# COMPACT_ATOMS: atom_id res chain seq x y z
N MET A 1 3.98 -2.77 -22.95
CA MET A 1 3.60 -2.85 -22.56
C MET A 1 2.98 -3.40 -21.91
N TYR A 2 2.79 -3.64 -21.56
CA TYR A 2 2.25 -4.37 -21.10
C TYR A 2 1.29 -4.12 -20.42
N TYR A 3 0.64 -4.25 -19.96
CA TYR A 3 -0.21 -3.88 -19.33
C TYR A 3 -0.91 -4.72 -18.69
N LYS A 4 -1.31 -4.76 -18.03
CA LYS A 4 -1.88 -5.52 -17.40
C LYS A 4 -3.10 -5.76 -17.76
N SER A 5 -3.58 -5.64 -18.20
CA SER A 5 -4.67 -5.78 -18.54
C SER A 5 -5.30 -6.81 -18.50
N CYS A 6 -5.23 -7.42 -18.28
CA CYS A 6 -5.62 -8.32 -18.44
C CYS A 6 -6.52 -8.97 -18.13
N ILE A 7 -6.97 -9.21 -18.34
CA ILE A 7 -7.65 -10.10 -18.47
C ILE A 7 -8.25 -10.67 -17.41
N GLY A 8 -8.93 -10.33 -16.71
CA GLY A 8 -9.60 -10.95 -15.78
C GLY A 8 -8.91 -11.20 -14.53
N GLU A 9 -7.66 -10.98 -14.54
CA GLU A 9 -6.95 -11.16 -13.38
C GLU A 9 -7.02 -9.95 -12.58
N ARG A 10 -7.44 -9.98 -11.37
CA ARG A 10 -7.46 -8.86 -10.50
C ARG A 10 -6.40 -9.02 -9.47
N ILE A 11 -5.67 -7.97 -9.19
CA ILE A 11 -4.70 -7.97 -8.13
C ILE A 11 -5.43 -7.63 -6.85
N VAL A 12 -5.36 -8.52 -5.87
CA VAL A 12 -5.99 -8.33 -4.57
C VAL A 12 -4.88 -8.17 -3.54
N LEU A 13 -4.84 -7.03 -2.88
CA LEU A 13 -3.81 -6.74 -1.90
C LEU A 13 -4.33 -7.03 -0.51
N LYS A 14 -3.47 -7.60 0.30
CA LYS A 14 -3.79 -7.89 1.70
C LYS A 14 -2.69 -7.32 2.58
N TRP A 15 -2.94 -7.30 3.88
CA TRP A 15 -1.97 -6.72 4.81
C TRP A 15 -0.59 -7.37 4.70
N THR A 16 -0.52 -8.61 4.24
CA THR A 16 0.77 -9.29 4.09
C THR A 16 1.54 -8.85 2.85
N ASP A 17 0.91 -8.10 1.96
CA ASP A 17 1.56 -7.66 0.72
C ASP A 17 2.16 -6.27 0.89
N SER A 18 3.03 -6.12 1.88
CA SER A 18 3.54 -4.80 2.23
C SER A 18 4.26 -4.11 1.07
N LEU A 19 5.05 -4.85 0.31
CA LEU A 19 5.75 -4.23 -0.81
C LEU A 19 4.78 -3.77 -1.89
N ASP A 20 3.83 -4.61 -2.25
CA ASP A 20 2.86 -4.26 -3.27
C ASP A 20 2.00 -3.08 -2.83
N ILE A 21 1.61 -3.06 -1.55
CA ILE A 21 0.85 -1.95 -1.03
C ILE A 21 1.68 -0.66 -1.10
N ALA A 22 2.96 -0.76 -0.75
CA ALA A 22 3.82 0.41 -0.78
C ALA A 22 3.94 0.97 -2.20
N ILE A 23 4.04 0.11 -3.19
CA ILE A 23 4.12 0.55 -4.57
C ILE A 23 2.84 1.26 -5.00
N GLU A 24 1.69 0.71 -4.61
CA GLU A 24 0.43 1.36 -4.93
C GLU A 24 0.31 2.72 -4.25
N LEU A 25 0.76 2.80 -3.01
CA LEU A 25 0.73 4.08 -2.30
C LEU A 25 1.64 5.08 -2.98
N MET A 26 2.80 4.64 -3.43
CA MET A 26 3.73 5.53 -4.11
C MET A 26 3.11 6.08 -5.40
N ASP A 27 2.39 5.22 -6.13
CA ASP A 27 1.75 5.63 -7.36
C ASP A 27 0.60 6.60 -7.13
N ASN A 28 -0.18 6.36 -6.09
CA ASN A 28 -1.36 7.17 -5.83
C ASN A 28 -1.06 8.45 -5.06
N TYR A 29 0.00 8.46 -4.29
CA TYR A 29 0.36 9.62 -3.47
C TYR A 29 1.84 9.97 -3.69
N PRO A 30 2.19 10.40 -4.89
CA PRO A 30 3.60 10.65 -5.22
C PRO A 30 4.21 11.81 -4.44
N ASP A 31 3.37 12.72 -3.95
CA ASP A 31 3.88 13.89 -3.26
C ASP A 31 4.06 13.68 -1.77
N ILE A 32 3.66 12.53 -1.26
CA ILE A 32 3.74 12.28 0.18
C ILE A 32 5.08 11.66 0.51
N ASP A 33 5.70 12.18 1.57
CA ASP A 33 6.96 11.62 2.07
C ASP A 33 6.63 10.61 3.16
N PRO A 34 6.85 9.31 2.90
CA PRO A 34 6.44 8.27 3.86
C PRO A 34 7.20 8.34 5.18
N ARG A 35 8.28 9.09 5.25
CA ARG A 35 9.02 9.21 6.50
C ARG A 35 8.30 10.09 7.52
N TYR A 36 7.32 10.86 7.08
CA TYR A 36 6.65 11.84 7.94
C TYR A 36 5.15 11.66 7.98
N ILE A 37 4.69 10.43 7.84
CA ILE A 37 3.26 10.15 7.86
C ILE A 37 2.87 9.55 9.19
N ARG A 38 1.57 9.58 9.47
CA ARG A 38 1.05 8.96 10.67
C ARG A 38 0.44 7.61 10.30
N TYR A 39 0.46 6.68 11.24
CA TYR A 39 -0.12 5.37 10.99
C TYR A 39 -1.62 5.45 10.75
N THR A 40 -2.31 6.40 11.38
CA THR A 40 -3.74 6.56 11.12
C THR A 40 -4.00 6.97 9.69
N ASP A 41 -3.19 7.87 9.16
CA ASP A 41 -3.32 8.28 7.77
C ASP A 41 -2.96 7.14 6.83
N LEU A 42 -1.87 6.45 7.16
CA LEU A 42 -1.43 5.33 6.35
C LEU A 42 -2.51 4.26 6.26
N HIS A 43 -3.12 3.95 7.39
CA HIS A 43 -4.19 2.96 7.43
C HIS A 43 -5.35 3.37 6.52
N SER A 44 -5.74 4.63 6.60
CA SER A 44 -6.84 5.13 5.77
C SER A 44 -6.50 5.04 4.29
N TRP A 45 -5.29 5.44 3.93
CA TRP A 45 -4.89 5.40 2.52
C TRP A 45 -4.89 3.98 1.98
N ILE A 46 -4.42 3.03 2.78
CA ILE A 46 -4.39 1.64 2.34
C ILE A 46 -5.80 1.11 2.13
N CYS A 47 -6.69 1.41 3.06
CA CYS A 47 -8.07 0.94 2.96
C CYS A 47 -8.80 1.54 1.78
N GLU A 48 -8.33 2.69 1.29
CA GLU A 48 -8.96 3.33 0.15
C GLU A 48 -8.44 2.83 -1.19
N LEU A 49 -7.40 2.03 -1.19
CA LEU A 49 -6.89 1.47 -2.43
C LEU A 49 -7.92 0.51 -3.02
N ASP A 50 -8.16 0.67 -4.31
CA ASP A 50 -9.14 -0.17 -5.00
C ASP A 50 -8.79 -1.64 -4.93
N GLU A 51 -7.50 -1.93 -5.02
CA GLU A 51 -7.02 -3.31 -5.02
C GLU A 51 -6.96 -3.93 -3.64
N PHE A 52 -7.04 -3.11 -2.59
CA PHE A 52 -6.92 -3.64 -1.24
C PHE A 52 -8.22 -4.30 -0.82
N SER A 53 -8.13 -5.56 -0.43
CA SER A 53 -9.31 -6.31 -0.05
C SER A 53 -9.00 -7.19 1.16
N ASP A 54 -8.83 -6.57 2.30
CA ASP A 54 -8.59 -7.28 3.55
C ASP A 54 -9.35 -6.55 4.65
N ASP A 55 -9.41 -7.18 5.81
CA ASP A 55 -10.11 -6.61 6.95
C ASP A 55 -9.31 -5.44 7.50
N PRO A 56 -9.87 -4.24 7.50
CA PRO A 56 -9.13 -3.08 8.01
C PRO A 56 -8.71 -3.21 9.47
N GLU A 57 -9.38 -4.07 10.22
CA GLU A 57 -9.04 -4.21 11.63
C GLU A 57 -7.97 -5.25 11.89
N LYS A 58 -7.48 -5.93 10.87
CA LYS A 58 -6.43 -6.91 11.04
C LYS A 58 -5.04 -6.30 11.02
N SER A 59 -4.94 -5.00 10.81
CA SER A 59 -3.64 -4.34 10.81
C SER A 59 -3.14 -4.12 12.23
N ASN A 60 -1.86 -3.92 12.35
CA ASN A 60 -1.26 -3.51 13.62
C ASN A 60 -0.04 -2.66 13.28
N GLU A 61 0.62 -2.16 14.32
CA GLU A 61 1.75 -1.26 14.09
C GLU A 61 2.86 -1.91 13.31
N LYS A 62 3.12 -3.17 13.54
CA LYS A 62 4.19 -3.84 12.82
C LYS A 62 3.89 -3.95 11.34
N ILE A 63 2.65 -4.22 11.01
CA ILE A 63 2.26 -4.30 9.61
C ILE A 63 2.38 -2.93 8.95
N LEU A 64 1.88 -1.90 9.64
CA LEU A 64 1.95 -0.55 9.08
C LEU A 64 3.40 -0.08 8.97
N GLU A 65 4.22 -0.44 9.95
CA GLU A 65 5.63 -0.08 9.90
C GLU A 65 6.32 -0.76 8.71
N ALA A 66 6.01 -2.01 8.47
CA ALA A 66 6.60 -2.73 7.35
C ALA A 66 6.23 -2.07 6.02
N ILE A 67 4.98 -1.66 5.89
CA ILE A 67 4.53 -0.99 4.68
C ILE A 67 5.22 0.37 4.55
N GLN A 68 5.33 1.10 5.65
CA GLN A 68 5.99 2.39 5.63
C GLN A 68 7.45 2.25 5.21
N MET A 69 8.13 1.26 5.78
CA MET A 69 9.54 1.05 5.44
C MET A 69 9.71 0.66 3.97
N ALA A 70 8.83 -0.20 3.47
CA ALA A 70 8.87 -0.57 2.06
C ALA A 70 8.65 0.66 1.18
N TRP A 71 7.72 1.52 1.56
CA TRP A 71 7.43 2.73 0.81
C TRP A 71 8.67 3.64 0.79
N ILE A 72 9.30 3.80 1.96
CA ILE A 72 10.50 4.64 2.03
C ILE A 72 11.57 4.10 1.10
N GLU A 73 11.78 2.79 1.12
CA GLU A 73 12.82 2.19 0.30
C GLU A 73 12.52 2.31 -1.18
N GLU A 74 11.27 2.15 -1.56
CA GLU A 74 10.90 2.24 -2.97
C GLU A 74 11.01 3.67 -3.48
N LYS A 75 10.81 4.64 -2.60
CA LYS A 75 10.82 6.01 -3.02
C LYS A 75 12.23 6.58 -3.14
N GLN A 76 13.20 5.94 -2.57
CA GLN A 76 14.58 6.43 -2.66
C GLN A 76 15.18 6.23 -4.06
#